data_159125f3f054a918f7ea63016cd5fa38
#
_entry.id   159125f3f054a918f7ea63016cd5fa38
#
_cell.length_a   1.000
_cell.length_b   1.000
_cell.length_c   1.000
_cell.angle_alpha   90.00
_cell.angle_beta   90.00
_cell.angle_gamma   90.00
#
_symmetry.space_group_name_H-M   'P 1'
#
loop_
_entity.id
_entity.type
_entity.pdbx_description
1 polymer ?
#
loop_
_entity_poly.entity_id
_entity_poly.type
_entity_poly.pdbx_seq_one_letter_code
_entity_poly.pdbx_strand_id
1 'polypeptide(L)'
;MKDLAFDERGRFVIRDYASRRPFASLLPGIAGPLGIPLWVFYVNRGQAIASFGVENKDNPIMEFEPANRAYQTTPYTGFRTFLKLKREEGTVVYEPFSAWHSADDSQMSIGMNELELQAISAAHGIQTNILYFTLPGEPFSGLVRQVTVTNLGDTPLTLEMLDGMPRVMPYGVDNRGLKEMGRTTEAWMAVFNLDEGVPFYRFQASADDTTEVSEIRAGHFYLAFDESGQGLAPFVDPVVVFGQNTALSAPDEFVVQPLADLCQQRQVTTGRTPCGFFGTSQVLGPGESTTVYGLIGHAGNIEQVRRERARLAQ
;
A
#
# COMPACT_ATOMS: atom_id res chain seq x y z
N MET A 1 13.93 20.73 20.87
CA MET A 1 13.27 19.72 21.71
C MET A 1 11.72 19.80 21.70
N LYS A 2 11.11 20.84 21.09
CA LYS A 2 9.63 20.95 20.99
C LYS A 2 8.97 20.03 19.94
N ASP A 3 9.76 19.32 19.16
CA ASP A 3 9.29 18.54 17.99
C ASP A 3 9.09 17.04 18.30
N LEU A 4 9.42 16.63 19.52
CA LEU A 4 9.26 15.27 20.04
C LEU A 4 8.42 15.33 21.31
N ALA A 5 7.28 14.67 21.33
CA ALA A 5 6.36 14.69 22.47
C ALA A 5 5.60 13.37 22.56
N PHE A 6 4.95 13.12 23.69
CA PHE A 6 3.88 12.14 23.79
C PHE A 6 2.54 12.84 23.66
N ASP A 7 1.63 12.25 22.90
CA ASP A 7 0.25 12.72 22.83
C ASP A 7 -0.59 12.19 24.01
N GLU A 8 -1.87 12.59 24.07
CA GLU A 8 -2.80 12.17 25.13
C GLU A 8 -3.07 10.66 25.13
N ARG A 9 -2.83 9.97 24.03
CA ARG A 9 -2.92 8.50 23.89
C ARG A 9 -1.62 7.79 24.27
N GLY A 10 -0.58 8.53 24.67
CA GLY A 10 0.74 7.98 24.99
C GLY A 10 1.56 7.55 23.76
N ARG A 11 1.21 8.01 22.56
CA ARG A 11 1.98 7.74 21.34
C ARG A 11 3.13 8.74 21.25
N PHE A 12 4.27 8.28 20.77
CA PHE A 12 5.43 9.12 20.50
C PHE A 12 5.26 9.88 19.18
N VAL A 13 5.20 11.20 19.26
CA VAL A 13 4.93 12.09 18.13
C VAL A 13 6.21 12.74 17.65
N ILE A 14 6.45 12.65 16.34
CA ILE A 14 7.60 13.25 15.64
C ILE A 14 7.06 14.17 14.55
N ARG A 15 7.21 15.46 14.75
CA ARG A 15 6.87 16.46 13.74
C ARG A 15 7.98 16.54 12.69
N ASP A 16 7.55 16.77 11.44
CA ASP A 16 8.47 16.88 10.31
C ASP A 16 9.44 15.67 10.27
N TYR A 17 8.85 14.47 10.39
CA TYR A 17 9.60 13.23 10.60
C TYR A 17 10.58 12.93 9.46
N ALA A 18 10.25 13.31 8.23
CA ALA A 18 11.06 13.03 7.05
C ALA A 18 12.39 13.81 7.05
N SER A 19 12.45 14.99 7.73
CA SER A 19 13.67 15.80 7.87
C SER A 19 14.57 15.31 9.01
N ARG A 20 14.06 14.43 9.90
CA ARG A 20 14.81 13.95 11.06
C ARG A 20 15.88 12.95 10.65
N ARG A 21 16.85 12.72 11.56
CA ARG A 21 17.86 11.68 11.38
C ARG A 21 17.16 10.36 11.01
N PRO A 22 17.70 9.60 10.05
CA PRO A 22 17.15 8.30 9.70
C PRO A 22 17.05 7.39 10.92
N PHE A 23 15.89 6.78 11.09
CA PHE A 23 15.65 5.70 12.05
C PHE A 23 14.74 4.66 11.41
N ALA A 24 14.82 3.46 11.94
CA ALA A 24 14.02 2.33 11.51
C ALA A 24 13.54 1.53 12.71
N SER A 25 12.37 0.91 12.60
CA SER A 25 11.83 0.03 13.63
C SER A 25 10.87 -0.99 13.01
N LEU A 26 10.32 -1.86 13.85
CA LEU A 26 9.31 -2.83 13.48
C LEU A 26 7.98 -2.47 14.13
N LEU A 27 6.91 -2.45 13.33
CA LEU A 27 5.57 -2.44 13.87
C LEU A 27 5.26 -3.84 14.41
N PRO A 28 4.70 -3.99 15.63
CA PRO A 28 4.39 -5.29 16.18
C PRO A 28 3.50 -6.09 15.24
N GLY A 29 4.01 -7.26 14.81
CA GLY A 29 3.29 -8.23 13.99
C GLY A 29 2.64 -9.26 14.89
N ILE A 30 1.30 -9.25 14.99
CA ILE A 30 0.55 -10.21 15.78
C ILE A 30 0.14 -11.35 14.84
N ALA A 31 0.62 -12.58 15.14
CA ALA A 31 0.16 -13.77 14.47
C ALA A 31 -1.33 -13.99 14.76
N GLY A 32 -2.10 -14.41 13.75
CA GLY A 32 -3.47 -14.86 13.93
C GLY A 32 -3.55 -16.18 14.70
N PRO A 33 -4.76 -16.73 14.91
CA PRO A 33 -4.94 -18.00 15.65
C PRO A 33 -4.13 -19.17 15.10
N LEU A 34 -3.77 -19.12 13.82
CA LEU A 34 -2.95 -20.14 13.15
C LEU A 34 -1.44 -19.91 13.29
N GLY A 35 -1.02 -18.87 14.02
CA GLY A 35 0.38 -18.63 14.31
C GLY A 35 1.23 -18.15 13.13
N ILE A 36 0.63 -17.53 12.12
CA ILE A 36 1.36 -16.98 10.96
C ILE A 36 1.95 -15.61 11.36
N PRO A 37 3.27 -15.46 11.55
CA PRO A 37 3.86 -14.20 11.94
C PRO A 37 3.91 -13.22 10.75
N LEU A 38 3.53 -11.97 11.01
CA LEU A 38 3.69 -10.85 10.08
C LEU A 38 4.80 -9.95 10.62
N TRP A 39 5.84 -9.70 9.82
CA TRP A 39 6.85 -8.70 10.13
C TRP A 39 6.60 -7.45 9.28
N VAL A 40 6.69 -6.28 9.92
CA VAL A 40 6.47 -4.98 9.28
C VAL A 40 7.61 -4.04 9.68
N PHE A 41 8.43 -3.68 8.71
CA PHE A 41 9.57 -2.82 8.90
C PHE A 41 9.26 -1.42 8.38
N TYR A 42 9.46 -0.40 9.20
CA TYR A 42 9.21 0.98 8.84
C TYR A 42 10.40 1.90 9.08
N VAL A 43 10.45 2.98 8.33
CA VAL A 43 11.45 4.05 8.40
C VAL A 43 10.75 5.41 8.44
N ASN A 44 11.47 6.46 8.81
CA ASN A 44 10.93 7.81 8.80
C ASN A 44 11.06 8.50 7.43
N ARG A 45 10.61 7.86 6.37
CA ARG A 45 10.60 8.42 5.00
C ARG A 45 9.33 8.00 4.27
N GLY A 46 8.85 8.86 3.36
CA GLY A 46 7.67 8.58 2.57
C GLY A 46 6.47 8.20 3.44
N GLN A 47 5.74 7.17 3.05
CA GLN A 47 4.62 6.64 3.84
C GLN A 47 5.05 5.52 4.80
N ALA A 48 6.27 5.60 5.31
CA ALA A 48 6.90 4.84 6.37
C ALA A 48 7.21 3.37 6.08
N ILE A 49 6.24 2.55 5.64
CA ILE A 49 6.45 1.11 5.47
C ILE A 49 7.47 0.87 4.35
N ALA A 50 8.60 0.28 4.72
CA ALA A 50 9.72 0.04 3.83
C ALA A 50 9.76 -1.39 3.29
N SER A 51 9.31 -2.35 4.10
CA SER A 51 9.15 -3.75 3.71
C SER A 51 8.30 -4.49 4.74
N PHE A 52 7.59 -5.51 4.29
CA PHE A 52 6.84 -6.42 5.17
C PHE A 52 6.56 -7.74 4.47
N GLY A 53 6.23 -8.74 5.25
CA GLY A 53 5.93 -10.07 4.78
C GLY A 53 5.59 -11.01 5.91
N VAL A 54 5.52 -12.30 5.63
CA VAL A 54 5.15 -13.33 6.58
C VAL A 54 6.33 -14.23 6.92
N GLU A 55 6.35 -14.78 8.14
CA GLU A 55 7.36 -15.69 8.66
C GLU A 55 8.77 -15.09 8.71
N ASN A 56 9.38 -14.84 7.55
CA ASN A 56 10.75 -14.35 7.41
C ASN A 56 10.91 -13.51 6.14
N LYS A 57 12.13 -13.00 5.89
CA LYS A 57 12.46 -12.15 4.74
C LYS A 57 12.34 -12.84 3.36
N ASP A 58 12.20 -14.16 3.33
CA ASP A 58 12.08 -14.93 2.10
C ASP A 58 10.62 -15.12 1.65
N ASN A 59 9.67 -14.61 2.44
CA ASN A 59 8.25 -14.51 2.08
C ASN A 59 7.78 -13.04 2.12
N PRO A 60 8.40 -12.15 1.33
CA PRO A 60 8.04 -10.73 1.32
C PRO A 60 6.74 -10.49 0.56
N ILE A 61 5.92 -9.56 1.06
CA ILE A 61 4.83 -8.93 0.31
C ILE A 61 5.34 -7.63 -0.32
N MET A 62 6.14 -6.87 0.44
CA MET A 62 6.96 -5.77 -0.05
C MET A 62 8.42 -6.19 0.15
N GLU A 63 9.23 -6.12 -0.92
CA GLU A 63 10.61 -6.61 -0.95
C GLU A 63 11.42 -6.13 0.26
N PHE A 64 12.22 -7.03 0.83
CA PHE A 64 13.09 -6.70 1.96
C PHE A 64 14.25 -5.80 1.52
N GLU A 65 14.28 -4.62 2.11
CA GLU A 65 15.35 -3.64 1.94
C GLU A 65 16.09 -3.43 3.27
N PRO A 66 17.43 -3.47 3.30
CA PRO A 66 18.18 -3.13 4.49
C PRO A 66 18.03 -1.63 4.82
N ALA A 67 18.10 -1.27 6.10
CA ALA A 67 17.78 0.08 6.60
C ALA A 67 18.50 1.21 5.85
N ASN A 68 19.78 1.03 5.56
CA ASN A 68 20.59 2.04 4.86
C ASN A 68 20.08 2.35 3.43
N ARG A 69 19.41 1.40 2.79
CA ARG A 69 18.79 1.56 1.48
C ARG A 69 17.33 1.99 1.60
N ALA A 70 16.60 1.44 2.56
CA ALA A 70 15.21 1.75 2.81
C ALA A 70 14.95 3.25 2.98
N TYR A 71 15.84 4.00 3.65
CA TYR A 71 15.70 5.46 3.76
C TYR A 71 15.67 6.21 2.43
N GLN A 72 16.30 5.65 1.40
CA GLN A 72 16.38 6.26 0.07
C GLN A 72 15.22 5.82 -0.83
N THR A 73 14.79 4.58 -0.71
CA THR A 73 13.86 3.94 -1.64
C THR A 73 12.40 4.00 -1.20
N THR A 74 12.11 3.99 0.11
CA THR A 74 10.74 3.95 0.64
C THR A 74 9.78 4.99 0.04
N PRO A 75 10.18 6.25 -0.24
CA PRO A 75 9.27 7.21 -0.89
C PRO A 75 8.77 6.77 -2.27
N TYR A 76 9.44 5.82 -2.93
CA TYR A 76 9.12 5.36 -4.28
C TYR A 76 8.67 3.90 -4.32
N THR A 77 9.20 3.06 -3.42
CA THR A 77 8.93 1.60 -3.40
C THR A 77 7.92 1.19 -2.34
N GLY A 78 7.71 2.02 -1.32
CA GLY A 78 6.71 1.83 -0.28
C GLY A 78 5.29 2.11 -0.76
N PHE A 79 4.36 2.22 0.19
CA PHE A 79 2.99 2.67 -0.11
C PHE A 79 3.00 4.10 -0.66
N ARG A 80 2.09 4.36 -1.60
CA ARG A 80 1.89 5.66 -2.23
C ARG A 80 0.41 5.95 -2.38
N THR A 81 0.06 7.22 -2.22
CA THR A 81 -1.31 7.73 -2.40
C THR A 81 -1.25 8.85 -3.42
N PHE A 82 -1.99 8.71 -4.51
CA PHE A 82 -2.10 9.75 -5.53
C PHE A 82 -3.51 10.35 -5.47
N LEU A 83 -3.59 11.66 -5.35
CA LEU A 83 -4.83 12.42 -5.25
C LEU A 83 -4.95 13.33 -6.49
N LYS A 84 -5.99 13.15 -7.27
CA LYS A 84 -6.35 14.08 -8.33
C LYS A 84 -7.48 14.98 -7.82
N LEU A 85 -7.15 16.23 -7.62
CA LEU A 85 -7.98 17.25 -7.02
C LEU A 85 -8.60 18.11 -8.13
N LYS A 86 -9.91 18.00 -8.35
CA LYS A 86 -10.64 18.78 -9.37
C LYS A 86 -11.49 19.85 -8.67
N ARG A 87 -11.17 21.09 -8.93
CA ARG A 87 -11.90 22.28 -8.47
C ARG A 87 -12.29 23.15 -9.67
N GLU A 88 -13.03 24.22 -9.45
CA GLU A 88 -13.42 25.17 -10.52
C GLU A 88 -12.18 25.77 -11.23
N GLU A 89 -11.10 26.02 -10.49
CA GLU A 89 -9.86 26.61 -11.01
C GLU A 89 -9.03 25.63 -11.83
N GLY A 90 -9.30 24.33 -11.77
CA GLY A 90 -8.57 23.32 -12.51
C GLY A 90 -8.38 22.00 -11.79
N THR A 91 -7.53 21.17 -12.38
CA THR A 91 -7.19 19.84 -11.85
C THR A 91 -5.71 19.80 -11.50
N VAL A 92 -5.40 19.31 -10.29
CA VAL A 92 -4.04 19.12 -9.81
C VAL A 92 -3.88 17.67 -9.33
N VAL A 93 -2.73 17.05 -9.63
CA VAL A 93 -2.35 15.76 -9.03
C VAL A 93 -1.35 16.01 -7.93
N TYR A 94 -1.67 15.51 -6.74
CA TYR A 94 -0.90 15.68 -5.52
C TYR A 94 -0.59 14.31 -4.89
N GLU A 95 0.64 14.12 -4.44
CA GLU A 95 1.09 12.94 -3.71
C GLU A 95 1.53 13.34 -2.31
N PRO A 96 0.70 13.10 -1.26
CA PRO A 96 1.09 13.39 0.12
C PRO A 96 2.30 12.56 0.57
N PHE A 97 3.11 13.13 1.45
CA PHE A 97 4.35 12.53 1.97
C PHE A 97 5.45 12.32 0.92
N SER A 98 5.26 12.83 -0.27
CA SER A 98 6.28 12.80 -1.32
C SER A 98 7.45 13.73 -0.95
N ALA A 99 8.67 13.33 -1.33
CA ALA A 99 9.85 14.16 -1.18
C ALA A 99 9.78 15.49 -1.94
N TRP A 100 8.88 15.61 -2.92
CA TRP A 100 8.64 16.82 -3.72
C TRP A 100 7.75 17.86 -3.03
N HIS A 101 7.05 17.48 -1.95
CA HIS A 101 6.14 18.34 -1.20
C HIS A 101 6.67 18.61 0.22
N SER A 102 7.92 19.10 0.31
CA SER A 102 8.59 19.40 1.58
C SER A 102 8.00 20.57 2.36
N ALA A 103 7.08 21.31 1.77
CA ALA A 103 6.38 22.42 2.42
C ALA A 103 5.15 22.00 3.21
N ASP A 104 4.72 20.72 3.09
CA ASP A 104 3.59 20.20 3.85
C ASP A 104 3.97 19.97 5.32
N ASP A 105 3.07 20.33 6.23
CA ASP A 105 3.22 19.95 7.63
C ASP A 105 3.04 18.45 7.78
N SER A 106 4.05 17.75 8.25
CA SER A 106 4.00 16.30 8.41
C SER A 106 4.29 15.85 9.83
N GLN A 107 3.59 14.77 10.24
CA GLN A 107 3.73 14.18 11.55
C GLN A 107 3.69 12.66 11.47
N MET A 108 4.51 11.99 12.31
CA MET A 108 4.48 10.56 12.55
C MET A 108 4.17 10.32 14.03
N SER A 109 3.15 9.52 14.30
CA SER A 109 2.76 9.12 15.66
C SER A 109 2.95 7.62 15.81
N ILE A 110 3.78 7.20 16.77
CA ILE A 110 4.15 5.81 17.01
C ILE A 110 3.50 5.34 18.30
N GLY A 111 2.53 4.44 18.18
CA GLY A 111 1.89 3.76 19.28
C GLY A 111 2.50 2.40 19.60
N MET A 112 1.89 1.66 20.52
CA MET A 112 2.36 0.32 20.89
C MET A 112 2.14 -0.71 19.78
N ASN A 113 1.04 -0.57 19.02
CA ASN A 113 0.59 -1.50 17.97
C ASN A 113 0.10 -0.78 16.72
N GLU A 114 0.33 0.52 16.62
CA GLU A 114 -0.12 1.35 15.50
C GLU A 114 0.94 2.36 15.10
N LEU A 115 0.92 2.74 13.84
CA LEU A 115 1.74 3.81 13.26
C LEU A 115 0.82 4.72 12.46
N GLU A 116 0.75 6.00 12.83
CA GLU A 116 -0.05 6.98 12.11
C GLU A 116 0.85 8.05 11.48
N LEU A 117 0.51 8.42 10.26
CA LEU A 117 1.11 9.54 9.52
C LEU A 117 0.03 10.58 9.25
N GLN A 118 0.39 11.84 9.37
CA GLN A 118 -0.45 12.96 8.96
C GLN A 118 0.34 13.89 8.07
N ALA A 119 -0.27 14.36 6.99
CA ALA A 119 0.22 15.45 6.16
C ALA A 119 -0.86 16.49 5.95
N ILE A 120 -0.52 17.76 6.08
CA ILE A 120 -1.41 18.89 5.81
C ILE A 120 -0.75 19.74 4.73
N SER A 121 -1.38 19.79 3.57
CA SER A 121 -0.98 20.67 2.48
C SER A 121 -1.86 21.90 2.44
N ALA A 122 -1.33 23.02 2.93
CA ALA A 122 -2.00 24.31 2.88
C ALA A 122 -2.20 24.78 1.43
N ALA A 123 -1.25 24.46 0.54
CA ALA A 123 -1.31 24.83 -0.88
C ALA A 123 -2.49 24.17 -1.62
N HIS A 124 -2.86 22.97 -1.21
CA HIS A 124 -3.93 22.19 -1.82
C HIS A 124 -5.22 22.18 -0.98
N GLY A 125 -5.19 22.69 0.25
CA GLY A 125 -6.31 22.63 1.18
C GLY A 125 -6.72 21.20 1.52
N ILE A 126 -5.74 20.30 1.72
CA ILE A 126 -5.97 18.87 1.95
C ILE A 126 -5.20 18.40 3.20
N GLN A 127 -5.88 17.59 4.01
CA GLN A 127 -5.22 16.77 5.03
C GLN A 127 -5.32 15.31 4.64
N THR A 128 -4.22 14.58 4.81
CA THR A 128 -4.17 13.13 4.60
C THR A 128 -3.68 12.47 5.88
N ASN A 129 -4.46 11.52 6.41
CA ASN A 129 -4.08 10.69 7.53
C ASN A 129 -3.94 9.24 7.07
N ILE A 130 -2.89 8.57 7.51
CA ILE A 130 -2.65 7.15 7.22
C ILE A 130 -2.39 6.44 8.53
N LEU A 131 -3.18 5.41 8.82
CA LEU A 131 -3.01 4.57 10.00
C LEU A 131 -2.66 3.14 9.56
N TYR A 132 -1.61 2.59 10.17
CA TYR A 132 -1.19 1.19 10.00
C TYR A 132 -1.33 0.44 11.32
N PHE A 133 -1.86 -0.79 11.25
CA PHE A 133 -1.82 -1.75 12.33
C PHE A 133 -1.92 -3.18 11.78
N THR A 134 -1.48 -4.14 12.57
CA THR A 134 -1.61 -5.55 12.22
C THR A 134 -2.94 -6.10 12.75
N LEU A 135 -3.62 -6.92 11.94
CA LEU A 135 -4.93 -7.46 12.29
C LEU A 135 -4.77 -8.68 13.20
N PRO A 136 -5.20 -8.61 14.48
CA PRO A 136 -5.07 -9.73 15.41
C PRO A 136 -6.25 -10.70 15.33
N GLY A 137 -6.02 -11.95 15.75
CA GLY A 137 -7.09 -12.92 15.96
C GLY A 137 -7.67 -13.56 14.70
N GLU A 138 -7.15 -13.27 13.52
CA GLU A 138 -7.64 -13.76 12.24
C GLU A 138 -6.92 -15.05 11.80
N PRO A 139 -7.58 -15.93 11.02
CA PRO A 139 -6.97 -17.15 10.51
C PRO A 139 -5.96 -16.92 9.37
N PHE A 140 -5.56 -15.69 9.13
CA PHE A 140 -4.56 -15.25 8.17
C PHE A 140 -3.76 -14.07 8.76
N SER A 141 -2.60 -13.76 8.17
CA SER A 141 -1.84 -12.56 8.53
C SER A 141 -2.28 -11.38 7.69
N GLY A 142 -2.43 -10.21 8.29
CA GLY A 142 -2.83 -9.00 7.59
C GLY A 142 -2.29 -7.72 8.20
N LEU A 143 -1.81 -6.81 7.33
CA LEU A 143 -1.54 -5.41 7.64
C LEU A 143 -2.74 -4.59 7.17
N VAL A 144 -3.34 -3.86 8.10
CA VAL A 144 -4.39 -2.88 7.77
C VAL A 144 -3.73 -1.54 7.49
N ARG A 145 -4.19 -0.90 6.44
CA ARG A 145 -3.86 0.46 6.06
C ARG A 145 -5.15 1.24 5.88
N GLN A 146 -5.38 2.22 6.73
CA GLN A 146 -6.50 3.16 6.63
C GLN A 146 -5.98 4.50 6.09
N VAL A 147 -6.58 5.02 5.03
CA VAL A 147 -6.24 6.31 4.44
C VAL A 147 -7.46 7.20 4.48
N THR A 148 -7.37 8.30 5.21
CA THR A 148 -8.43 9.32 5.29
C THR A 148 -7.95 10.61 4.65
N VAL A 149 -8.74 11.14 3.70
CA VAL A 149 -8.49 12.41 3.02
C VAL A 149 -9.60 13.39 3.39
N THR A 150 -9.23 14.56 3.88
CA THR A 150 -10.15 15.63 4.31
C THR A 150 -9.96 16.87 3.43
N ASN A 151 -11.05 17.41 2.93
CA ASN A 151 -11.06 18.71 2.26
C ASN A 151 -11.05 19.84 3.30
N LEU A 152 -9.92 20.51 3.47
CA LEU A 152 -9.76 21.67 4.36
C LEU A 152 -10.10 23.00 3.68
N GLY A 153 -10.37 22.97 2.36
CA GLY A 153 -10.79 24.16 1.62
C GLY A 153 -12.23 24.56 1.93
N ASP A 154 -12.62 25.74 1.51
CA ASP A 154 -13.94 26.34 1.68
C ASP A 154 -14.89 26.08 0.50
N THR A 155 -14.44 25.37 -0.53
CA THR A 155 -15.21 24.96 -1.70
C THR A 155 -15.26 23.45 -1.87
N PRO A 156 -16.31 22.90 -2.51
CA PRO A 156 -16.37 21.48 -2.85
C PRO A 156 -15.21 21.04 -3.76
N LEU A 157 -14.79 19.79 -3.58
CA LEU A 157 -13.70 19.16 -4.30
C LEU A 157 -14.18 17.82 -4.86
N THR A 158 -13.99 17.57 -6.16
CA THR A 158 -14.05 16.20 -6.69
C THR A 158 -12.68 15.57 -6.57
N LEU A 159 -12.60 14.54 -5.75
CA LEU A 159 -11.39 13.75 -5.46
C LEU A 159 -11.42 12.44 -6.26
N GLU A 160 -10.42 12.20 -7.09
CA GLU A 160 -10.06 10.84 -7.50
C GLU A 160 -8.81 10.43 -6.72
N MET A 161 -8.87 9.29 -6.04
CA MET A 161 -7.76 8.75 -5.26
C MET A 161 -7.33 7.39 -5.79
N LEU A 162 -6.02 7.19 -5.88
CA LEU A 162 -5.39 5.91 -6.16
C LEU A 162 -4.40 5.62 -5.03
N ASP A 163 -4.67 4.58 -4.24
CA ASP A 163 -3.88 4.22 -3.05
C ASP A 163 -3.36 2.80 -3.13
N GLY A 164 -2.09 2.57 -2.74
CA GLY A 164 -1.52 1.24 -2.73
C GLY A 164 -0.01 1.17 -2.82
N MET A 165 0.48 0.10 -3.46
CA MET A 165 1.90 -0.22 -3.61
C MET A 165 2.31 -0.31 -5.09
N PRO A 166 3.43 0.30 -5.50
CA PRO A 166 3.92 0.20 -6.88
C PRO A 166 4.44 -1.19 -7.24
N ARG A 167 4.79 -2.00 -6.26
CA ARG A 167 5.24 -3.40 -6.44
C ARG A 167 4.72 -4.27 -5.31
N VAL A 168 4.14 -5.40 -5.68
CA VAL A 168 3.76 -6.49 -4.77
C VAL A 168 4.57 -7.72 -5.15
N MET A 169 5.28 -8.31 -4.19
CA MET A 169 6.00 -9.57 -4.42
C MET A 169 5.01 -10.71 -4.31
N PRO A 170 4.81 -11.50 -5.38
CA PRO A 170 3.96 -12.69 -5.30
C PRO A 170 4.58 -13.77 -4.41
N TYR A 171 3.75 -14.53 -3.72
CA TYR A 171 4.20 -15.66 -2.90
C TYR A 171 4.87 -16.72 -3.77
N GLY A 172 5.97 -17.28 -3.28
CA GLY A 172 6.86 -18.16 -4.02
C GLY A 172 8.16 -17.50 -4.49
N VAL A 173 8.23 -16.16 -4.36
CA VAL A 173 9.48 -15.41 -4.57
C VAL A 173 10.26 -15.41 -3.26
N ASP A 174 11.45 -15.97 -3.26
CA ASP A 174 12.37 -15.81 -2.15
C ASP A 174 13.35 -14.64 -2.38
N ASN A 175 13.92 -14.13 -1.30
CA ASN A 175 14.85 -13.00 -1.35
C ASN A 175 16.18 -13.36 -2.07
N ARG A 176 16.56 -14.65 -2.11
CA ARG A 176 17.72 -15.13 -2.83
C ARG A 176 17.45 -15.13 -4.34
N GLY A 177 16.30 -15.67 -4.76
CA GLY A 177 15.88 -15.67 -6.16
C GLY A 177 15.80 -14.25 -6.73
N LEU A 178 15.26 -13.29 -5.97
CA LEU A 178 15.23 -11.88 -6.38
C LEU A 178 16.63 -11.30 -6.61
N LYS A 179 17.63 -11.68 -5.79
CA LYS A 179 19.00 -11.17 -5.90
C LYS A 179 19.82 -11.87 -6.99
N GLU A 180 19.68 -13.17 -7.12
CA GLU A 180 20.49 -13.97 -8.03
C GLU A 180 19.90 -14.03 -9.44
N MET A 181 18.58 -14.16 -9.56
CA MET A 181 17.89 -14.30 -10.85
C MET A 181 17.28 -12.97 -11.34
N GLY A 182 17.10 -12.02 -10.43
CA GLY A 182 16.59 -10.71 -10.76
C GLY A 182 15.25 -10.76 -11.51
N ARG A 183 15.17 -10.08 -12.64
CA ARG A 183 13.95 -10.00 -13.47
C ARG A 183 13.52 -11.35 -14.10
N THR A 184 14.37 -12.36 -14.15
CA THR A 184 13.98 -13.68 -14.65
C THR A 184 12.84 -14.27 -13.81
N THR A 185 12.77 -13.95 -12.52
CA THR A 185 11.70 -14.40 -11.63
C THR A 185 10.32 -13.84 -12.04
N GLU A 186 10.26 -12.74 -12.78
CA GLU A 186 9.00 -12.14 -13.25
C GLU A 186 8.20 -13.11 -14.15
N ALA A 187 8.87 -14.02 -14.86
CA ALA A 187 8.23 -15.02 -15.73
C ALA A 187 7.24 -15.93 -14.96
N TRP A 188 7.45 -16.16 -13.69
CA TRP A 188 6.59 -17.01 -12.83
C TRP A 188 5.57 -16.19 -12.04
N MET A 189 5.71 -14.86 -11.98
CA MET A 189 4.80 -14.00 -11.22
C MET A 189 3.41 -13.95 -11.86
N ALA A 190 2.38 -14.08 -11.04
CA ALA A 190 1.00 -13.98 -11.49
C ALA A 190 0.08 -13.38 -10.41
N VAL A 191 -1.00 -12.78 -10.89
CA VAL A 191 -2.13 -12.34 -10.09
C VAL A 191 -3.36 -13.10 -10.56
N PHE A 192 -4.01 -13.78 -9.63
CA PHE A 192 -5.22 -14.54 -9.86
C PHE A 192 -6.43 -13.81 -9.29
N ASN A 193 -7.62 -14.17 -9.73
CA ASN A 193 -8.89 -13.76 -9.14
C ASN A 193 -9.14 -12.23 -9.19
N LEU A 194 -8.60 -11.57 -10.21
CA LEU A 194 -8.78 -10.12 -10.42
C LEU A 194 -10.23 -9.77 -10.76
N ASP A 195 -10.90 -10.62 -11.54
CA ASP A 195 -12.30 -10.48 -11.95
C ASP A 195 -13.30 -10.47 -10.78
N GLU A 196 -12.95 -11.10 -9.68
CA GLU A 196 -13.75 -11.07 -8.44
C GLU A 196 -13.39 -9.87 -7.52
N GLY A 197 -12.44 -9.01 -7.93
CA GLY A 197 -11.96 -7.89 -7.12
C GLY A 197 -11.20 -8.32 -5.86
N VAL A 198 -10.60 -9.53 -5.89
CA VAL A 198 -9.77 -10.11 -4.80
C VAL A 198 -8.45 -10.56 -5.39
N PRO A 199 -7.54 -9.64 -5.75
CA PRO A 199 -6.26 -10.01 -6.32
C PRO A 199 -5.45 -10.90 -5.37
N PHE A 200 -4.97 -12.02 -5.92
CA PHE A 200 -4.21 -13.04 -5.21
C PHE A 200 -2.88 -13.29 -5.91
N TYR A 201 -1.80 -12.89 -5.26
CA TYR A 201 -0.45 -12.81 -5.81
C TYR A 201 0.35 -14.05 -5.44
N ARG A 202 0.72 -14.85 -6.42
CA ARG A 202 1.58 -16.03 -6.24
C ARG A 202 2.30 -16.41 -7.53
N PHE A 203 3.29 -17.25 -7.45
CA PHE A 203 3.90 -17.88 -8.62
C PHE A 203 2.91 -18.83 -9.31
N GLN A 204 3.01 -18.95 -10.62
CA GLN A 204 2.22 -19.88 -11.42
C GLN A 204 2.62 -21.34 -11.15
N ALA A 205 3.93 -21.57 -10.93
CA ALA A 205 4.50 -22.86 -10.64
C ALA A 205 5.66 -22.69 -9.65
N SER A 206 6.02 -23.77 -8.94
CA SER A 206 7.23 -23.76 -8.13
C SER A 206 8.46 -23.54 -9.03
N ALA A 207 9.38 -22.70 -8.56
CA ALA A 207 10.68 -22.51 -9.19
C ALA A 207 11.70 -23.60 -8.76
N ASP A 208 11.29 -24.56 -7.92
CA ASP A 208 12.15 -25.66 -7.48
C ASP A 208 12.46 -26.58 -8.65
N ASP A 209 13.74 -26.90 -8.82
CA ASP A 209 14.22 -27.82 -9.86
C ASP A 209 14.02 -29.28 -9.42
N THR A 210 12.75 -29.64 -9.19
CA THR A 210 12.33 -30.98 -8.77
C THR A 210 11.52 -31.67 -9.87
N THR A 211 11.56 -33.00 -9.89
CA THR A 211 10.76 -33.78 -10.84
C THR A 211 9.27 -33.85 -10.45
N GLU A 212 8.91 -33.43 -9.25
CA GLU A 212 7.53 -33.37 -8.78
C GLU A 212 6.91 -32.02 -9.11
N VAL A 213 5.72 -32.05 -9.70
CA VAL A 213 4.91 -30.84 -9.92
C VAL A 213 4.24 -30.48 -8.61
N SER A 214 4.71 -29.47 -7.93
CA SER A 214 4.08 -28.91 -6.73
C SER A 214 3.18 -27.74 -7.08
N GLU A 215 1.90 -27.79 -6.63
CA GLU A 215 0.98 -26.67 -6.76
C GLU A 215 1.19 -25.68 -5.62
N ILE A 216 1.47 -24.43 -5.94
CA ILE A 216 1.49 -23.32 -4.96
C ILE A 216 0.05 -22.88 -4.74
N ARG A 217 -0.53 -23.18 -3.57
CA ARG A 217 -1.91 -22.80 -3.21
C ARG A 217 -1.97 -21.54 -2.37
N ALA A 218 -0.95 -21.36 -1.52
CA ALA A 218 -0.83 -20.17 -0.69
C ALA A 218 -0.48 -18.94 -1.54
N GLY A 219 -0.83 -17.76 -1.05
CA GLY A 219 -0.54 -16.52 -1.75
C GLY A 219 -0.77 -15.29 -0.89
N HIS A 220 -0.29 -14.17 -1.38
CA HIS A 220 -0.58 -12.89 -0.80
C HIS A 220 -1.87 -12.33 -1.40
N PHE A 221 -2.62 -11.58 -0.61
CA PHE A 221 -3.83 -10.91 -1.08
C PHE A 221 -3.79 -9.42 -0.74
N TYR A 222 -4.52 -8.63 -1.51
CA TYR A 222 -4.76 -7.22 -1.22
C TYR A 222 -6.23 -6.90 -1.50
N LEU A 223 -6.94 -6.44 -0.49
CA LEU A 223 -8.33 -6.00 -0.56
C LEU A 223 -8.39 -4.52 -0.20
N ALA A 224 -9.32 -3.78 -0.78
CA ALA A 224 -9.64 -2.45 -0.29
C ALA A 224 -11.15 -2.20 -0.32
N PHE A 225 -11.61 -1.42 0.65
CA PHE A 225 -13.02 -1.08 0.86
C PHE A 225 -13.15 0.42 1.14
N ASP A 226 -14.29 0.98 0.78
CA ASP A 226 -14.72 2.29 1.27
C ASP A 226 -15.41 2.19 2.65
N GLU A 227 -15.85 3.33 3.19
CA GLU A 227 -16.55 3.41 4.48
C GLU A 227 -17.88 2.66 4.52
N SER A 228 -18.48 2.36 3.37
CA SER A 228 -19.71 1.56 3.27
C SER A 228 -19.45 0.05 3.25
N GLY A 229 -18.16 -0.37 3.22
CA GLY A 229 -17.75 -1.75 3.02
C GLY A 229 -17.80 -2.20 1.55
N GLN A 230 -18.01 -1.29 0.60
CA GLN A 230 -17.96 -1.62 -0.82
C GLN A 230 -16.51 -1.82 -1.25
N GLY A 231 -16.24 -2.95 -1.93
CA GLY A 231 -14.93 -3.24 -2.49
C GLY A 231 -14.55 -2.29 -3.61
N LEU A 232 -13.30 -1.83 -3.60
CA LEU A 232 -12.76 -0.92 -4.61
C LEU A 232 -12.15 -1.70 -5.78
N ALA A 233 -12.08 -1.06 -6.95
CA ALA A 233 -11.49 -1.62 -8.15
C ALA A 233 -9.96 -1.75 -8.01
N PRO A 234 -9.39 -2.98 -8.16
CA PRO A 234 -7.95 -3.20 -8.05
C PRO A 234 -7.21 -2.90 -9.37
N PHE A 235 -6.02 -2.33 -9.24
CA PHE A 235 -5.04 -2.17 -10.30
C PHE A 235 -3.81 -3.02 -9.95
N VAL A 236 -3.52 -4.02 -10.79
CA VAL A 236 -2.41 -4.96 -10.59
C VAL A 236 -1.33 -4.84 -11.68
N ASP A 237 -1.66 -4.22 -12.80
CA ASP A 237 -0.71 -3.94 -13.88
C ASP A 237 -0.11 -2.53 -13.69
N PRO A 238 1.18 -2.39 -13.39
CA PRO A 238 1.79 -1.08 -13.22
C PRO A 238 1.71 -0.20 -14.47
N VAL A 239 1.59 -0.76 -15.67
CA VAL A 239 1.47 0.02 -16.91
C VAL A 239 0.16 0.82 -16.94
N VAL A 240 -0.92 0.30 -16.37
CA VAL A 240 -2.21 1.02 -16.30
C VAL A 240 -2.12 2.27 -15.42
N VAL A 241 -1.22 2.29 -14.44
CA VAL A 241 -1.03 3.42 -13.52
C VAL A 241 0.09 4.35 -13.99
N PHE A 242 1.24 3.76 -14.36
CA PHE A 242 2.49 4.47 -14.60
C PHE A 242 2.85 4.61 -16.10
N GLY A 243 2.07 3.99 -17.00
CA GLY A 243 2.33 4.03 -18.43
C GLY A 243 3.71 3.47 -18.78
N GLN A 244 4.47 4.25 -19.54
CA GLN A 244 5.83 3.91 -19.93
C GLN A 244 6.89 4.28 -18.88
N ASN A 245 6.48 4.80 -17.73
CA ASN A 245 7.40 5.16 -16.64
C ASN A 245 7.83 3.91 -15.85
N THR A 246 8.81 3.19 -16.38
CA THR A 246 9.32 1.94 -15.79
C THR A 246 10.02 2.14 -14.44
N ALA A 247 10.41 3.38 -14.12
CA ALA A 247 10.93 3.74 -12.81
C ALA A 247 9.82 3.88 -11.75
N LEU A 248 8.54 3.87 -12.16
CA LEU A 248 7.36 4.06 -11.33
C LEU A 248 7.42 5.35 -10.49
N SER A 249 8.11 6.37 -11.00
CA SER A 249 8.37 7.61 -10.26
C SER A 249 7.15 8.55 -10.22
N ALA A 250 6.33 8.55 -11.28
CA ALA A 250 5.10 9.32 -11.37
C ALA A 250 3.98 8.48 -12.01
N PRO A 251 2.71 8.63 -11.59
CA PRO A 251 1.58 7.86 -12.09
C PRO A 251 1.06 8.49 -13.40
N ASP A 252 1.85 8.41 -14.48
CA ASP A 252 1.64 9.20 -15.69
C ASP A 252 0.26 8.96 -16.31
N GLU A 253 -0.25 7.72 -16.33
CA GLU A 253 -1.59 7.43 -16.86
C GLU A 253 -2.70 7.98 -15.94
N PHE A 254 -2.53 7.87 -14.62
CA PHE A 254 -3.48 8.46 -13.68
C PHE A 254 -3.51 9.99 -13.77
N VAL A 255 -2.40 10.64 -14.12
CA VAL A 255 -2.33 12.10 -14.33
C VAL A 255 -3.22 12.51 -15.50
N VAL A 256 -3.16 11.80 -16.62
CA VAL A 256 -3.77 12.21 -17.88
C VAL A 256 -5.19 11.66 -18.09
N GLN A 257 -5.51 10.50 -17.53
CA GLN A 257 -6.79 9.83 -17.73
C GLN A 257 -7.70 9.91 -16.49
N PRO A 258 -9.04 10.03 -16.67
CA PRO A 258 -9.99 9.84 -15.57
C PRO A 258 -9.85 8.46 -14.94
N LEU A 259 -10.06 8.35 -13.63
CA LEU A 259 -10.01 7.07 -12.91
C LEU A 259 -10.99 6.04 -13.49
N ALA A 260 -12.19 6.49 -13.89
CA ALA A 260 -13.20 5.63 -14.51
C ALA A 260 -12.71 4.96 -15.80
N ASP A 261 -11.91 5.65 -16.60
CA ASP A 261 -11.34 5.11 -17.85
C ASP A 261 -10.21 4.11 -17.54
N LEU A 262 -9.39 4.39 -16.52
CA LEU A 262 -8.37 3.45 -16.06
C LEU A 262 -8.99 2.14 -15.58
N CYS A 263 -10.13 2.18 -14.88
CA CYS A 263 -10.86 1.00 -14.41
C CYS A 263 -11.36 0.10 -15.54
N GLN A 264 -11.51 0.60 -16.76
CA GLN A 264 -11.94 -0.16 -17.93
C GLN A 264 -10.75 -0.79 -18.71
N GLN A 265 -9.53 -0.42 -18.39
CA GLN A 265 -8.37 -0.92 -19.11
C GLN A 265 -8.12 -2.40 -18.80
N ARG A 266 -7.73 -3.15 -19.86
CA ARG A 266 -7.28 -4.53 -19.68
C ARG A 266 -5.93 -4.54 -18.96
N GLN A 267 -5.84 -5.31 -17.89
CA GLN A 267 -4.64 -5.48 -17.10
C GLN A 267 -3.89 -6.76 -17.46
N VAL A 268 -2.58 -6.70 -17.51
CA VAL A 268 -1.72 -7.88 -17.64
C VAL A 268 -1.45 -8.43 -16.25
N THR A 269 -1.79 -9.70 -16.04
CA THR A 269 -1.73 -10.37 -14.74
C THR A 269 -0.59 -11.38 -14.59
N THR A 270 0.24 -11.56 -15.62
CA THR A 270 1.33 -12.56 -15.62
C THR A 270 2.60 -12.03 -16.28
N GLY A 271 3.75 -12.60 -15.91
CA GLY A 271 5.02 -12.33 -16.58
C GLY A 271 5.64 -10.96 -16.29
N ARG A 272 5.24 -10.33 -15.21
CA ARG A 272 5.81 -9.06 -14.70
C ARG A 272 5.59 -8.90 -13.20
N THR A 273 6.40 -8.07 -12.55
CA THR A 273 6.15 -7.67 -11.16
C THR A 273 4.85 -6.88 -11.09
N PRO A 274 3.80 -7.36 -10.37
CA PRO A 274 2.54 -6.65 -10.28
C PRO A 274 2.62 -5.47 -9.32
N CYS A 275 1.70 -4.51 -9.46
CA CYS A 275 1.39 -3.52 -8.44
C CYS A 275 0.14 -3.92 -7.65
N GLY A 276 -0.19 -3.14 -6.62
CA GLY A 276 -1.43 -3.27 -5.88
C GLY A 276 -1.95 -1.88 -5.54
N PHE A 277 -2.80 -1.31 -6.40
CA PHE A 277 -3.48 -0.06 -6.15
C PHE A 277 -4.99 -0.25 -6.18
N PHE A 278 -5.70 0.66 -5.51
CA PHE A 278 -7.16 0.71 -5.51
C PHE A 278 -7.62 2.14 -5.74
N GLY A 279 -8.65 2.29 -6.55
CA GLY A 279 -9.17 3.58 -6.94
C GLY A 279 -10.55 3.88 -6.35
N THR A 280 -10.77 5.14 -5.94
CA THR A 280 -12.08 5.67 -5.56
C THR A 280 -12.25 7.11 -6.06
N SER A 281 -13.50 7.51 -6.27
CA SER A 281 -13.85 8.87 -6.65
C SER A 281 -15.02 9.37 -5.80
N GLN A 282 -14.85 10.52 -5.16
CA GLN A 282 -15.81 11.11 -4.24
C GLN A 282 -15.88 12.63 -4.44
N VAL A 283 -17.03 13.21 -4.12
CA VAL A 283 -17.17 14.67 -3.98
C VAL A 283 -17.17 15.00 -2.50
N LEU A 284 -16.24 15.86 -2.08
CA LEU A 284 -16.07 16.28 -0.70
C LEU A 284 -16.42 17.75 -0.55
N GLY A 285 -17.43 18.05 0.23
CA GLY A 285 -17.70 19.42 0.68
C GLY A 285 -16.62 19.95 1.64
N PRO A 286 -16.68 21.24 2.00
CA PRO A 286 -15.78 21.83 3.00
C PRO A 286 -15.84 21.08 4.33
N GLY A 287 -14.68 20.64 4.83
CA GLY A 287 -14.54 19.87 6.06
C GLY A 287 -14.95 18.40 5.96
N GLU A 288 -15.44 17.93 4.81
CA GLU A 288 -15.78 16.52 4.62
C GLU A 288 -14.56 15.66 4.35
N SER A 289 -14.68 14.39 4.70
CA SER A 289 -13.61 13.38 4.57
C SER A 289 -14.12 12.14 3.87
N THR A 290 -13.20 11.39 3.27
CA THR A 290 -13.43 10.02 2.80
C THR A 290 -12.32 9.11 3.31
N THR A 291 -12.66 7.86 3.62
CA THR A 291 -11.71 6.87 4.12
C THR A 291 -11.71 5.62 3.24
N VAL A 292 -10.52 5.11 2.97
CA VAL A 292 -10.30 3.82 2.32
C VAL A 292 -9.54 2.91 3.28
N TYR A 293 -10.00 1.67 3.36
CA TYR A 293 -9.39 0.61 4.17
C TYR A 293 -8.74 -0.42 3.24
N GLY A 294 -7.43 -0.56 3.32
CA GLY A 294 -6.66 -1.60 2.66
C GLY A 294 -6.31 -2.72 3.65
N LEU A 295 -6.48 -3.96 3.25
CA LEU A 295 -6.02 -5.13 3.98
C LEU A 295 -5.11 -5.95 3.08
N ILE A 296 -3.85 -6.02 3.46
CA ILE A 296 -2.81 -6.72 2.71
C ILE A 296 -2.25 -7.84 3.58
N GLY A 297 -2.21 -9.06 3.05
CA GLY A 297 -1.76 -10.17 3.87
C GLY A 297 -1.46 -11.44 3.10
N HIS A 298 -1.43 -12.54 3.85
CA HIS A 298 -1.14 -13.87 3.34
C HIS A 298 -2.19 -14.87 3.80
N ALA A 299 -2.59 -15.77 2.90
CA ALA A 299 -3.53 -16.84 3.19
C ALA A 299 -3.07 -18.15 2.56
N GLY A 300 -3.45 -19.27 3.18
CA GLY A 300 -3.13 -20.62 2.70
C GLY A 300 -3.74 -20.98 1.35
N ASN A 301 -4.82 -20.32 0.97
CA ASN A 301 -5.47 -20.43 -0.34
C ASN A 301 -6.48 -19.28 -0.57
N ILE A 302 -6.92 -19.11 -1.80
CA ILE A 302 -7.86 -18.06 -2.19
C ILE A 302 -9.27 -18.25 -1.58
N GLU A 303 -9.72 -19.48 -1.37
CA GLU A 303 -11.04 -19.79 -0.79
C GLU A 303 -11.15 -19.27 0.64
N GLN A 304 -10.04 -19.24 1.37
CA GLN A 304 -9.97 -18.62 2.70
C GLN A 304 -10.29 -17.11 2.62
N VAL A 305 -9.67 -16.39 1.69
CA VAL A 305 -9.91 -14.95 1.51
C VAL A 305 -11.35 -14.69 1.05
N ARG A 306 -11.87 -15.50 0.11
CA ARG A 306 -13.25 -15.38 -0.37
C ARG A 306 -14.29 -15.52 0.76
N ARG A 307 -14.11 -16.49 1.67
CA ARG A 307 -15.02 -16.70 2.81
C ARG A 307 -15.01 -15.49 3.76
N GLU A 308 -13.83 -14.93 4.01
CA GLU A 308 -13.66 -13.87 5.00
C GLU A 308 -14.02 -12.48 4.45
N ARG A 309 -13.98 -12.29 3.12
CA ARG A 309 -14.19 -10.98 2.48
C ARG A 309 -15.44 -10.25 2.95
N ALA A 310 -16.59 -10.94 2.99
CA ALA A 310 -17.86 -10.31 3.37
C ALA A 310 -17.87 -9.86 4.84
N ARG A 311 -17.15 -10.57 5.72
CA ARG A 311 -17.00 -10.23 7.13
C ARG A 311 -15.99 -9.08 7.32
N LEU A 312 -14.91 -9.07 6.55
CA LEU A 312 -13.87 -8.05 6.63
C LEU A 312 -14.32 -6.67 6.14
N ALA A 313 -15.38 -6.63 5.33
CA ALA A 313 -15.98 -5.39 4.81
C ALA A 313 -17.03 -4.77 5.76
N GLN A 314 -17.32 -5.41 6.91
CA GLN A 314 -18.25 -4.95 7.95
C GLN A 314 -17.50 -4.25 9.09
#